data_7af14012ec4c2f7683fcf3bb28371020
#
_entry.id   7af14012ec4c2f7683fcf3bb28371020
#
_cell.length_a   1.000
_cell.length_b   1.000
_cell.length_c   1.000
_cell.angle_alpha   90.00
_cell.angle_beta   90.00
_cell.angle_gamma   90.00
#
_symmetry.space_group_name_H-M   'P 1'
#
loop_
_entity.id
_entity.type
_entity.pdbx_description
1 polymer ?
#
loop_
_entity_poly.entity_id
_entity_poly.type
_entity_poly.pdbx_seq_one_letter_code
_entity_poly.pdbx_strand_id
1 'polypeptide(L)'
;MDWSSITRYCGEAAIVVGFILLLNPLIVGMFDIGDPDRYRYEASEVSFSASGTYTFSTHPVPLNSDVACFGDVPSRSCVLERAIHTNGGITYDGPTELFIHNEYSYVHIWDEGFFQPVSEERQNGTVWYGLEAVSQEEALKYIATPIERTDNGVRTAIETGAYETSDELSGAHELVQADDSYYVVYPTVVQEHRGTERGLTVVVLQWLLGIAGAILILRGQRHRVE
;
A
#
# COMPACT_ATOMS: atom_id res chain seq x y z
N MET A 1 3.51 -9.79 61.70
CA MET A 1 3.56 -9.10 60.38
C MET A 1 3.36 -7.60 60.71
N ASP A 2 4.41 -6.80 60.52
CA ASP A 2 4.47 -5.42 61.06
C ASP A 2 3.66 -4.52 60.14
N TRP A 3 2.66 -3.83 60.73
CA TRP A 3 1.74 -2.91 59.99
C TRP A 3 2.49 -1.80 59.27
N SER A 4 3.61 -1.35 59.84
CA SER A 4 4.48 -0.33 59.27
C SER A 4 5.13 -0.77 57.93
N SER A 5 5.42 -2.06 57.78
CA SER A 5 5.96 -2.61 56.54
C SER A 5 4.92 -2.62 55.42
N ILE A 6 3.66 -2.93 55.72
CA ILE A 6 2.55 -3.01 54.78
C ILE A 6 2.23 -1.61 54.19
N THR A 7 2.17 -0.58 55.05
CA THR A 7 1.90 0.80 54.64
C THR A 7 2.99 1.35 53.71
N ARG A 8 4.25 0.99 53.98
CA ARG A 8 5.40 1.42 53.19
C ARG A 8 5.37 0.76 51.79
N TYR A 9 5.09 -0.52 51.68
CA TYR A 9 4.93 -1.23 50.40
C TYR A 9 3.75 -0.67 49.58
N CYS A 10 2.61 -0.33 50.21
CA CYS A 10 1.48 0.30 49.52
C CYS A 10 1.84 1.69 48.98
N GLY A 11 2.64 2.47 49.70
CA GLY A 11 3.13 3.77 49.25
C GLY A 11 4.07 3.67 48.03
N GLU A 12 5.00 2.71 48.06
CA GLU A 12 5.92 2.45 46.93
C GLU A 12 5.17 1.94 45.70
N ALA A 13 4.23 1.02 45.86
CA ALA A 13 3.40 0.52 44.76
C ALA A 13 2.54 1.66 44.15
N ALA A 14 1.97 2.53 44.96
CA ALA A 14 1.19 3.68 44.49
C ALA A 14 2.04 4.64 43.66
N ILE A 15 3.30 4.90 44.05
CA ILE A 15 4.24 5.72 43.28
C ILE A 15 4.56 5.08 41.93
N VAL A 16 4.87 3.79 41.89
CA VAL A 16 5.19 3.06 40.64
C VAL A 16 3.99 3.07 39.67
N VAL A 17 2.80 2.75 40.18
CA VAL A 17 1.57 2.78 39.38
C VAL A 17 1.30 4.21 38.89
N GLY A 18 1.48 5.20 39.72
CA GLY A 18 1.32 6.62 39.36
C GLY A 18 2.27 7.05 38.25
N PHE A 19 3.53 6.60 38.23
CA PHE A 19 4.48 6.85 37.17
C PHE A 19 4.06 6.16 35.85
N ILE A 20 3.59 4.91 35.90
CA ILE A 20 3.08 4.20 34.70
C ILE A 20 1.90 4.97 34.10
N LEU A 21 0.99 5.48 34.93
CA LEU A 21 -0.15 6.27 34.47
C LEU A 21 0.25 7.63 33.90
N LEU A 22 1.32 8.26 34.41
CA LEU A 22 1.87 9.49 33.83
C LEU A 22 2.57 9.27 32.50
N LEU A 23 3.16 8.09 32.28
CA LEU A 23 3.76 7.70 31.01
C LEU A 23 2.73 7.28 29.95
N ASN A 24 1.45 7.22 30.30
CA ASN A 24 0.35 6.87 29.40
C ASN A 24 0.37 7.61 28.04
N PRO A 25 0.66 8.93 27.90
CA PRO A 25 0.73 9.58 26.62
C PRO A 25 1.83 9.01 25.70
N LEU A 26 2.94 8.57 26.29
CA LEU A 26 4.03 7.91 25.55
C LEU A 26 3.63 6.49 25.10
N ILE A 27 2.97 5.75 25.98
CA ILE A 27 2.49 4.39 25.71
C ILE A 27 1.44 4.42 24.59
N VAL A 28 0.45 5.30 24.68
CA VAL A 28 -0.61 5.46 23.67
C VAL A 28 0.00 5.91 22.32
N GLY A 29 1.03 6.77 22.36
CA GLY A 29 1.72 7.20 21.13
C GLY A 29 2.62 6.12 20.49
N MET A 30 3.20 5.26 21.34
CA MET A 30 4.07 4.18 20.86
C MET A 30 3.29 3.01 20.25
N PHE A 31 2.08 2.77 20.74
CA PHE A 31 1.21 1.67 20.31
C PHE A 31 0.04 2.11 19.43
N ASP A 32 0.02 3.38 19.02
CA ASP A 32 -1.02 4.00 18.19
C ASP A 32 -2.46 3.66 18.62
N ILE A 33 -2.67 3.66 19.96
CA ILE A 33 -3.95 3.28 20.55
C ILE A 33 -4.96 4.42 20.38
N GLY A 34 -6.07 4.13 19.70
CA GLY A 34 -7.25 4.99 19.75
C GLY A 34 -7.76 5.53 18.43
N ASP A 35 -6.98 5.48 17.36
CA ASP A 35 -7.42 5.80 16.00
C ASP A 35 -6.50 5.08 15.01
N PRO A 36 -6.70 3.76 14.81
CA PRO A 36 -5.92 3.02 13.82
C PRO A 36 -6.21 3.58 12.43
N ASP A 37 -5.21 3.56 11.57
CA ASP A 37 -5.39 3.83 10.14
C ASP A 37 -6.50 2.93 9.60
N ARG A 38 -7.24 3.44 8.65
CA ARG A 38 -8.36 2.72 8.07
C ARG A 38 -8.28 2.75 6.56
N TYR A 39 -8.16 1.56 6.00
CA TYR A 39 -8.17 1.34 4.56
C TYR A 39 -9.38 0.51 4.20
N ARG A 40 -10.09 0.93 3.17
CA ARG A 40 -11.14 0.12 2.54
C ARG A 40 -10.76 -0.11 1.10
N TYR A 41 -10.65 -1.38 0.76
CA TYR A 41 -10.32 -1.86 -0.57
C TYR A 41 -11.56 -2.43 -1.24
N GLU A 42 -11.68 -2.20 -2.54
CA GLU A 42 -12.73 -2.80 -3.38
C GLU A 42 -12.08 -3.48 -4.58
N ALA A 43 -12.72 -4.53 -5.08
CA ALA A 43 -12.29 -5.25 -6.26
C ALA A 43 -13.05 -4.75 -7.49
N SER A 44 -12.35 -4.53 -8.59
CA SER A 44 -12.93 -4.26 -9.91
C SER A 44 -12.52 -5.36 -10.87
N GLU A 45 -13.48 -5.97 -11.52
CA GLU A 45 -13.21 -6.90 -12.60
C GLU A 45 -12.70 -6.16 -13.84
N VAL A 46 -11.69 -6.74 -14.49
CA VAL A 46 -11.06 -6.23 -15.71
C VAL A 46 -11.36 -7.18 -16.84
N SER A 47 -12.12 -6.72 -17.81
CA SER A 47 -12.46 -7.50 -19.00
C SER A 47 -11.62 -7.03 -20.19
N PHE A 48 -10.98 -7.96 -20.86
CA PHE A 48 -10.18 -7.71 -22.06
C PHE A 48 -10.95 -8.12 -23.32
N SER A 49 -10.94 -7.25 -24.33
CA SER A 49 -11.53 -7.55 -25.63
C SER A 49 -10.48 -8.14 -26.58
N ALA A 50 -10.94 -8.86 -27.60
CA ALA A 50 -10.08 -9.36 -28.67
C ALA A 50 -9.43 -8.24 -29.52
N SER A 51 -9.93 -7.02 -29.44
CA SER A 51 -9.36 -5.83 -30.12
C SER A 51 -8.25 -5.14 -29.33
N GLY A 52 -7.83 -5.72 -28.20
CA GLY A 52 -6.79 -5.09 -27.39
C GLY A 52 -7.27 -3.95 -26.49
N THR A 53 -8.57 -3.80 -26.29
CA THR A 53 -9.13 -2.87 -25.28
C THR A 53 -9.41 -3.59 -23.98
N TYR A 54 -9.48 -2.83 -22.89
CA TYR A 54 -9.93 -3.36 -21.60
C TYR A 54 -10.95 -2.42 -20.97
N THR A 55 -11.78 -2.97 -20.09
CA THR A 55 -12.78 -2.22 -19.35
C THR A 55 -12.80 -2.66 -17.89
N PHE A 56 -13.03 -1.72 -16.98
CA PHE A 56 -13.24 -1.99 -15.56
C PHE A 56 -14.74 -2.07 -15.27
N SER A 57 -15.15 -2.95 -14.38
CA SER A 57 -16.55 -3.08 -13.98
C SER A 57 -17.07 -1.88 -13.18
N THR A 58 -16.18 -1.12 -12.55
CA THR A 58 -16.53 0.05 -11.74
C THR A 58 -16.01 1.35 -12.37
N HIS A 59 -14.81 1.75 -12.08
CA HIS A 59 -14.15 2.92 -12.65
C HIS A 59 -12.69 2.57 -12.96
N PRO A 60 -12.05 3.33 -13.85
CA PRO A 60 -10.65 3.11 -14.18
C PRO A 60 -9.77 3.17 -12.94
N VAL A 61 -8.90 2.18 -12.78
CA VAL A 61 -8.00 2.03 -11.64
C VAL A 61 -6.57 2.05 -12.16
N PRO A 62 -5.66 2.81 -11.54
CA PRO A 62 -4.25 2.72 -11.88
C PRO A 62 -3.76 1.31 -11.57
N LEU A 63 -3.15 0.69 -12.56
CA LEU A 63 -2.53 -0.61 -12.44
C LEU A 63 -1.04 -0.47 -12.18
N ASN A 64 -0.48 -1.52 -11.60
CA ASN A 64 0.90 -1.72 -11.29
C ASN A 64 1.86 -1.34 -12.45
N SER A 65 3.08 -1.01 -12.09
CA SER A 65 4.16 -0.52 -12.96
C SER A 65 4.68 -1.51 -14.00
N ASP A 66 4.29 -2.79 -13.94
CA ASP A 66 4.82 -3.81 -14.84
C ASP A 66 4.35 -3.70 -16.31
N VAL A 67 3.33 -2.86 -16.54
CA VAL A 67 2.81 -2.57 -17.87
C VAL A 67 2.72 -1.06 -18.10
N ALA A 68 3.49 -0.55 -19.02
CA ALA A 68 3.36 0.85 -19.43
C ALA A 68 2.06 1.07 -20.21
N CYS A 69 1.47 2.26 -20.09
CA CYS A 69 0.22 2.66 -20.77
C CYS A 69 -1.04 1.89 -20.30
N PHE A 70 -0.97 1.17 -19.19
CA PHE A 70 -2.13 0.51 -18.63
C PHE A 70 -2.76 1.43 -17.57
N GLY A 71 -3.99 1.87 -17.80
CA GLY A 71 -4.70 2.84 -16.95
C GLY A 71 -4.94 4.18 -17.64
N ASP A 72 -5.74 5.03 -17.01
CA ASP A 72 -6.25 6.29 -17.62
C ASP A 72 -5.27 7.46 -17.60
N VAL A 73 -4.23 7.39 -16.77
CA VAL A 73 -3.28 8.51 -16.63
C VAL A 73 -2.06 8.26 -17.51
N PRO A 74 -1.87 9.04 -18.59
CA PRO A 74 -0.70 8.89 -19.44
C PRO A 74 0.57 9.25 -18.65
N SER A 75 1.39 8.25 -18.33
CA SER A 75 2.73 8.46 -17.79
C SER A 75 3.67 8.99 -18.88
N ARG A 76 4.83 9.54 -18.47
CA ARG A 76 5.87 9.95 -19.44
C ARG A 76 6.34 8.77 -20.27
N SER A 77 6.48 7.60 -19.65
CA SER A 77 6.84 6.34 -20.29
C SER A 77 5.81 5.98 -21.37
N CYS A 78 4.53 6.08 -21.07
CA CYS A 78 3.46 5.79 -22.02
C CYS A 78 3.50 6.70 -23.26
N VAL A 79 3.74 8.01 -23.07
CA VAL A 79 3.86 8.94 -24.20
C VAL A 79 5.06 8.58 -25.09
N LEU A 80 6.19 8.21 -24.47
CA LEU A 80 7.39 7.79 -25.19
C LEU A 80 7.15 6.52 -25.98
N GLU A 81 6.61 5.48 -25.31
CA GLU A 81 6.37 4.17 -25.95
C GLU A 81 5.37 4.25 -27.12
N ARG A 82 4.31 5.05 -26.98
CA ARG A 82 3.39 5.33 -28.08
C ARG A 82 4.07 6.02 -29.26
N ALA A 83 4.96 6.98 -28.99
CA ALA A 83 5.72 7.65 -30.05
C ALA A 83 6.69 6.68 -30.76
N ILE A 84 7.36 5.81 -30.01
CA ILE A 84 8.24 4.76 -30.54
C ILE A 84 7.45 3.80 -31.42
N HIS A 85 6.31 3.32 -30.94
CA HIS A 85 5.41 2.44 -31.68
C HIS A 85 4.96 3.07 -33.01
N THR A 86 4.46 4.32 -32.96
CA THR A 86 3.96 5.03 -34.14
C THR A 86 5.05 5.25 -35.20
N ASN A 87 6.32 5.38 -34.79
CA ASN A 87 7.45 5.58 -35.69
C ASN A 87 8.13 4.27 -36.12
N GLY A 88 7.65 3.11 -35.70
CA GLY A 88 8.26 1.83 -36.00
C GLY A 88 9.63 1.61 -35.34
N GLY A 89 9.86 2.24 -34.20
CA GLY A 89 11.09 2.22 -33.45
C GLY A 89 11.92 3.50 -33.57
N ILE A 90 12.95 3.58 -32.73
CA ILE A 90 13.92 4.68 -32.75
C ILE A 90 15.34 4.13 -32.79
N THR A 91 16.26 4.89 -33.38
CA THR A 91 17.70 4.57 -33.31
C THR A 91 18.37 5.58 -32.40
N TYR A 92 19.16 5.10 -31.46
CA TYR A 92 19.83 5.91 -30.44
C TYR A 92 21.34 5.72 -30.52
N ASP A 93 22.05 6.85 -30.43
CA ASP A 93 23.51 6.91 -30.41
C ASP A 93 23.95 7.40 -29.03
N GLY A 94 24.06 6.47 -28.07
CA GLY A 94 24.40 6.78 -26.70
C GLY A 94 24.51 5.53 -25.81
N PRO A 95 24.77 5.67 -24.51
CA PRO A 95 24.85 4.53 -23.59
C PRO A 95 23.56 3.73 -23.56
N THR A 96 23.66 2.42 -23.81
CA THR A 96 22.54 1.47 -23.88
C THR A 96 21.70 1.46 -22.59
N GLU A 97 22.35 1.72 -21.46
CA GLU A 97 21.75 1.72 -20.12
C GLU A 97 20.61 2.75 -19.93
N LEU A 98 20.58 3.81 -20.75
CA LEU A 98 19.54 4.84 -20.67
C LEU A 98 18.19 4.44 -21.29
N PHE A 99 18.16 3.40 -22.12
CA PHE A 99 16.95 2.92 -22.79
C PHE A 99 16.42 1.57 -22.28
N ILE A 100 17.20 0.86 -21.48
CA ILE A 100 16.72 -0.35 -20.82
C ILE A 100 15.89 0.09 -19.62
N HIS A 101 14.61 0.36 -19.86
CA HIS A 101 13.66 0.56 -18.76
C HIS A 101 13.36 -0.80 -18.14
N ASN A 102 13.98 -1.07 -16.98
CA ASN A 102 13.61 -2.21 -16.13
C ASN A 102 12.31 -1.95 -15.34
N GLU A 103 11.57 -0.88 -15.66
CA GLU A 103 10.39 -0.47 -14.93
C GLU A 103 9.12 -1.21 -15.36
N TYR A 104 9.09 -1.73 -16.56
CA TYR A 104 7.96 -2.50 -17.10
C TYR A 104 8.42 -3.54 -18.11
N SER A 105 7.70 -4.65 -18.16
CA SER A 105 7.97 -5.75 -19.09
C SER A 105 7.13 -5.66 -20.35
N TYR A 106 5.99 -4.99 -20.29
CA TYR A 106 5.06 -4.85 -21.39
C TYR A 106 4.56 -3.42 -21.55
N VAL A 107 4.10 -3.11 -22.75
CA VAL A 107 3.44 -1.85 -23.11
C VAL A 107 2.06 -2.22 -23.67
N HIS A 108 1.01 -1.57 -23.15
CA HIS A 108 -0.33 -1.73 -23.70
C HIS A 108 -0.69 -0.52 -24.58
N ILE A 109 -0.99 -0.78 -25.85
CA ILE A 109 -1.49 0.25 -26.77
C ILE A 109 -2.98 0.03 -26.97
N TRP A 110 -3.78 1.05 -26.65
CA TRP A 110 -5.24 0.98 -26.78
C TRP A 110 -5.65 0.67 -28.22
N ASP A 111 -6.58 -0.26 -28.40
CA ASP A 111 -7.04 -0.83 -29.68
C ASP A 111 -6.01 -1.66 -30.46
N GLU A 112 -4.78 -1.81 -29.96
CA GLU A 112 -3.73 -2.56 -30.65
C GLU A 112 -3.21 -3.75 -29.81
N GLY A 113 -3.36 -3.68 -28.46
CA GLY A 113 -3.01 -4.77 -27.57
C GLY A 113 -1.67 -4.63 -26.86
N PHE A 114 -1.04 -5.76 -26.58
CA PHE A 114 0.21 -5.80 -25.82
C PHE A 114 1.44 -5.90 -26.70
N PHE A 115 2.49 -5.22 -26.27
CA PHE A 115 3.78 -5.19 -26.93
C PHE A 115 4.88 -5.41 -25.88
N GLN A 116 5.97 -6.05 -26.31
CA GLN A 116 7.18 -6.18 -25.52
C GLN A 116 8.24 -5.21 -26.04
N PRO A 117 8.89 -4.42 -25.17
CA PRO A 117 10.04 -3.61 -25.55
C PRO A 117 11.21 -4.48 -25.98
N VAL A 118 11.82 -4.16 -27.11
CA VAL A 118 13.00 -4.86 -27.66
C VAL A 118 14.07 -3.86 -28.03
N SER A 119 15.32 -4.25 -27.86
CA SER A 119 16.46 -3.46 -28.25
C SER A 119 17.47 -4.31 -29.03
N GLU A 120 18.02 -3.76 -30.11
CA GLU A 120 19.03 -4.40 -30.95
C GLU A 120 20.25 -3.50 -31.12
N GLU A 121 21.42 -4.03 -30.80
CA GLU A 121 22.67 -3.36 -31.12
C GLU A 121 23.00 -3.49 -32.61
N ARG A 122 23.26 -2.38 -33.27
CA ARG A 122 23.62 -2.31 -34.67
C ARG A 122 25.15 -2.26 -34.86
N GLN A 123 25.61 -2.72 -36.01
CA GLN A 123 27.05 -2.80 -36.35
C GLN A 123 27.80 -1.47 -36.31
N ASN A 124 27.10 -0.32 -36.36
CA ASN A 124 27.65 1.03 -36.28
C ASN A 124 27.77 1.54 -34.83
N GLY A 125 27.46 0.71 -33.83
CA GLY A 125 27.48 1.10 -32.41
C GLY A 125 26.23 1.85 -31.93
N THR A 126 25.20 1.98 -32.79
CA THR A 126 23.90 2.51 -32.36
C THR A 126 23.01 1.38 -31.86
N VAL A 127 22.03 1.74 -31.02
CA VAL A 127 20.98 0.80 -30.55
C VAL A 127 19.66 1.17 -31.21
N TRP A 128 19.02 0.19 -31.80
CA TRP A 128 17.63 0.32 -32.20
C TRP A 128 16.74 -0.15 -31.06
N TYR A 129 15.70 0.61 -30.76
CA TYR A 129 14.69 0.30 -29.76
C TYR A 129 13.31 0.32 -30.41
N GLY A 130 12.51 -0.69 -30.15
CA GLY A 130 11.17 -0.84 -30.72
C GLY A 130 10.25 -1.67 -29.83
N LEU A 131 9.04 -1.90 -30.34
CA LEU A 131 8.02 -2.69 -29.69
C LEU A 131 7.64 -3.86 -30.60
N GLU A 132 7.67 -5.09 -30.07
CA GLU A 132 7.18 -6.28 -30.75
C GLU A 132 5.82 -6.69 -30.19
N ALA A 133 4.87 -6.99 -31.08
CA ALA A 133 3.53 -7.42 -30.67
C ALA A 133 3.59 -8.80 -30.00
N VAL A 134 2.92 -8.92 -28.87
CA VAL A 134 2.75 -10.18 -28.14
C VAL A 134 1.28 -10.53 -28.00
N SER A 135 0.98 -11.82 -27.83
CA SER A 135 -0.41 -12.21 -27.60
C SER A 135 -0.90 -11.71 -26.23
N GLN A 136 -2.18 -11.36 -26.17
CA GLN A 136 -2.82 -10.97 -24.92
C GLN A 136 -2.67 -12.06 -23.84
N GLU A 137 -2.85 -13.32 -24.22
CA GLU A 137 -2.72 -14.47 -23.32
C GLU A 137 -1.31 -14.56 -22.73
N GLU A 138 -0.28 -14.37 -23.54
CA GLU A 138 1.11 -14.38 -23.09
C GLU A 138 1.41 -13.25 -22.13
N ALA A 139 1.00 -12.02 -22.46
CA ALA A 139 1.19 -10.87 -21.60
C ALA A 139 0.45 -11.04 -20.26
N LEU A 140 -0.84 -11.40 -20.30
CA LEU A 140 -1.66 -11.57 -19.09
C LEU A 140 -1.15 -12.69 -18.19
N LYS A 141 -0.67 -13.80 -18.76
CA LYS A 141 -0.05 -14.88 -17.99
C LYS A 141 1.20 -14.44 -17.21
N TYR A 142 1.93 -13.47 -17.74
CA TYR A 142 3.13 -12.94 -17.09
C TYR A 142 2.81 -11.89 -16.03
N ILE A 143 1.90 -10.95 -16.32
CA ILE A 143 1.61 -9.80 -15.46
C ILE A 143 0.58 -10.07 -14.38
N ALA A 144 -0.32 -11.04 -14.58
CA ALA A 144 -1.35 -11.35 -13.62
C ALA A 144 -0.83 -12.30 -12.53
N THR A 145 -1.03 -11.90 -11.28
CA THR A 145 -0.71 -12.75 -10.13
C THR A 145 -1.87 -13.72 -9.88
N PRO A 146 -1.64 -15.05 -9.84
CA PRO A 146 -2.69 -16.00 -9.46
C PRO A 146 -3.23 -15.70 -8.06
N ILE A 147 -4.55 -15.81 -7.86
CA ILE A 147 -5.22 -15.47 -6.58
C ILE A 147 -4.64 -16.25 -5.39
N GLU A 148 -4.14 -17.46 -5.59
CA GLU A 148 -3.54 -18.29 -4.55
C GLU A 148 -2.22 -17.72 -4.02
N ARG A 149 -1.58 -16.83 -4.77
CA ARG A 149 -0.31 -16.19 -4.41
C ARG A 149 -0.50 -14.79 -3.84
N THR A 150 -1.73 -14.28 -3.82
CA THR A 150 -2.04 -12.95 -3.32
C THR A 150 -2.20 -12.95 -1.79
N ASP A 151 -2.13 -11.75 -1.20
CA ASP A 151 -2.46 -11.55 0.21
C ASP A 151 -3.91 -11.97 0.51
N ASN A 152 -4.15 -12.42 1.75
CA ASN A 152 -5.49 -12.84 2.18
C ASN A 152 -6.52 -11.69 2.07
N GLY A 153 -6.11 -10.45 2.30
CA GLY A 153 -6.99 -9.30 2.17
C GLY A 153 -7.39 -9.03 0.71
N VAL A 154 -6.45 -9.18 -0.25
CA VAL A 154 -6.74 -9.10 -1.69
C VAL A 154 -7.73 -10.18 -2.10
N ARG A 155 -7.50 -11.41 -1.66
CA ARG A 155 -8.41 -12.53 -1.91
C ARG A 155 -9.81 -12.27 -1.36
N THR A 156 -9.89 -11.82 -0.11
CA THR A 156 -11.17 -11.49 0.53
C THR A 156 -11.88 -10.37 -0.22
N ALA A 157 -11.17 -9.31 -0.65
CA ALA A 157 -11.76 -8.24 -1.43
C ALA A 157 -12.36 -8.74 -2.75
N ILE A 158 -11.70 -9.68 -3.45
CA ILE A 158 -12.20 -10.28 -4.69
C ILE A 158 -13.44 -11.15 -4.42
N GLU A 159 -13.41 -12.00 -3.39
CA GLU A 159 -14.50 -12.92 -3.07
C GLU A 159 -15.75 -12.22 -2.53
N THR A 160 -15.58 -11.15 -1.76
CA THR A 160 -16.70 -10.47 -1.07
C THR A 160 -17.05 -9.11 -1.65
N GLY A 161 -16.24 -8.59 -2.57
CA GLY A 161 -16.37 -7.27 -3.20
C GLY A 161 -15.66 -6.14 -2.44
N ALA A 162 -15.35 -6.30 -1.14
CA ALA A 162 -14.65 -5.30 -0.35
C ALA A 162 -13.90 -5.91 0.85
N TYR A 163 -12.85 -5.21 1.32
CA TYR A 163 -12.08 -5.59 2.51
C TYR A 163 -11.66 -4.33 3.29
N GLU A 164 -11.81 -4.36 4.62
CA GLU A 164 -11.38 -3.26 5.51
C GLU A 164 -10.24 -3.74 6.40
N THR A 165 -9.21 -2.91 6.57
CA THR A 165 -8.03 -3.20 7.38
C THR A 165 -7.43 -1.92 7.97
N SER A 166 -6.58 -2.07 8.99
CA SER A 166 -5.73 -0.99 9.54
C SER A 166 -4.38 -0.84 8.82
N ASP A 167 -4.00 -1.81 8.01
CA ASP A 167 -2.71 -1.84 7.33
C ASP A 167 -2.90 -1.68 5.82
N GLU A 168 -1.91 -1.09 5.16
CA GLU A 168 -1.89 -1.02 3.71
C GLU A 168 -1.73 -2.43 3.12
N LEU A 169 -2.56 -2.75 2.12
CA LEU A 169 -2.61 -4.07 1.52
C LEU A 169 -1.49 -4.24 0.49
N SER A 170 -0.62 -5.21 0.74
CA SER A 170 0.39 -5.63 -0.24
C SER A 170 -0.30 -6.27 -1.45
N GLY A 171 0.09 -5.87 -2.67
CA GLY A 171 -0.53 -6.34 -3.91
C GLY A 171 -1.80 -5.57 -4.33
N ALA A 172 -2.15 -4.47 -3.63
CA ALA A 172 -3.11 -3.52 -4.16
C ALA A 172 -2.59 -2.92 -5.48
N HIS A 173 -3.49 -2.68 -6.44
CA HIS A 173 -3.19 -2.23 -7.80
C HIS A 173 -2.51 -3.28 -8.72
N GLU A 174 -2.27 -4.49 -8.26
CA GLU A 174 -1.80 -5.57 -9.12
C GLU A 174 -2.97 -6.23 -9.87
N LEU A 175 -2.69 -6.69 -11.08
CA LEU A 175 -3.65 -7.51 -11.82
C LEU A 175 -3.66 -8.91 -11.22
N VAL A 176 -4.82 -9.37 -10.77
CA VAL A 176 -5.00 -10.70 -10.15
C VAL A 176 -5.87 -11.56 -11.03
N GLN A 177 -5.42 -12.77 -11.30
CA GLN A 177 -6.21 -13.79 -11.99
C GLN A 177 -6.93 -14.68 -10.97
N ALA A 178 -8.26 -14.70 -11.04
CA ALA A 178 -9.11 -15.59 -10.27
C ALA A 178 -9.99 -16.38 -11.25
N ASP A 179 -9.83 -17.69 -11.32
CA ASP A 179 -10.44 -18.55 -12.32
C ASP A 179 -10.18 -18.03 -13.75
N ASP A 180 -11.22 -17.75 -14.51
CA ASP A 180 -11.16 -17.23 -15.89
C ASP A 180 -11.28 -15.69 -15.95
N SER A 181 -11.29 -15.02 -14.80
CA SER A 181 -11.48 -13.56 -14.69
C SER A 181 -10.26 -12.85 -14.13
N TYR A 182 -10.13 -11.57 -14.45
CA TYR A 182 -9.07 -10.71 -13.95
C TYR A 182 -9.66 -9.62 -13.07
N TYR A 183 -8.97 -9.31 -11.98
CA TYR A 183 -9.38 -8.32 -10.99
C TYR A 183 -8.24 -7.38 -10.64
N VAL A 184 -8.61 -6.18 -10.20
CA VAL A 184 -7.71 -5.24 -9.53
C VAL A 184 -8.35 -4.84 -8.23
N VAL A 185 -7.58 -4.93 -7.14
CA VAL A 185 -7.99 -4.45 -5.82
C VAL A 185 -7.35 -3.10 -5.57
N TYR A 186 -8.15 -2.11 -5.18
CA TYR A 186 -7.69 -0.72 -5.02
C TYR A 186 -8.35 -0.08 -3.79
N PRO A 187 -7.68 0.89 -3.13
CA PRO A 187 -8.24 1.58 -1.98
C PRO A 187 -9.31 2.58 -2.42
N THR A 188 -10.50 2.48 -1.83
CA THR A 188 -11.60 3.45 -2.00
C THR A 188 -11.68 4.44 -0.86
N VAL A 189 -11.21 4.04 0.33
CA VAL A 189 -11.05 4.91 1.49
C VAL A 189 -9.66 4.72 2.06
N VAL A 190 -8.94 5.82 2.19
CA VAL A 190 -7.64 5.88 2.86
C VAL A 190 -7.77 6.94 3.95
N GLN A 191 -7.81 6.51 5.19
CA GLN A 191 -7.86 7.37 6.35
C GLN A 191 -6.63 7.10 7.20
N GLU A 192 -5.57 7.88 6.94
CA GLU A 192 -4.34 7.84 7.72
C GLU A 192 -4.43 8.86 8.86
N HIS A 193 -4.30 8.39 10.09
CA HIS A 193 -4.24 9.26 11.25
C HIS A 193 -2.78 9.68 11.49
N ARG A 194 -2.41 10.81 10.94
CA ARG A 194 -1.10 11.41 11.24
C ARG A 194 -1.07 11.83 12.72
N GLY A 195 -0.41 11.03 13.54
CA GLY A 195 -0.13 11.07 15.00
C GLY A 195 -0.48 12.28 15.90
N THR A 196 -1.07 13.35 15.37
CA THR A 196 -1.50 14.54 16.12
C THR A 196 -3.03 14.68 16.24
N GLU A 197 -3.80 13.94 15.47
CA GLU A 197 -5.27 14.03 15.46
C GLU A 197 -5.90 12.84 16.20
N ARG A 198 -5.63 12.76 17.50
CA ARG A 198 -6.25 11.74 18.34
C ARG A 198 -7.69 12.11 18.63
N GLY A 199 -8.59 11.14 18.57
CA GLY A 199 -9.98 11.32 18.92
C GLY A 199 -10.14 11.96 20.32
N LEU A 200 -11.05 12.91 20.48
CA LEU A 200 -11.29 13.65 21.71
C LEU A 200 -11.41 12.71 22.92
N THR A 201 -12.01 11.54 22.74
CA THR A 201 -12.19 10.52 23.78
C THR A 201 -10.86 10.01 24.32
N VAL A 202 -9.90 9.73 23.45
CA VAL A 202 -8.55 9.26 23.83
C VAL A 202 -7.80 10.34 24.57
N VAL A 203 -7.87 11.59 24.09
CA VAL A 203 -7.25 12.74 24.74
C VAL A 203 -7.81 12.95 26.15
N VAL A 204 -9.13 12.92 26.30
CA VAL A 204 -9.78 13.04 27.62
C VAL A 204 -9.37 11.92 28.56
N LEU A 205 -9.34 10.67 28.07
CA LEU A 205 -8.91 9.51 28.86
C LEU A 205 -7.45 9.65 29.30
N GLN A 206 -6.55 10.09 28.41
CA GLN A 206 -5.15 10.35 28.76
C GLN A 206 -4.99 11.38 29.86
N TRP A 207 -5.74 12.48 29.81
CA TRP A 207 -5.73 13.51 30.87
C TRP A 207 -6.23 12.97 32.21
N LEU A 208 -7.32 12.18 32.20
CA LEU A 208 -7.85 11.57 33.43
C LEU A 208 -6.84 10.58 34.04
N LEU A 209 -6.20 9.76 33.25
CA LEU A 209 -5.17 8.82 33.72
C LEU A 209 -3.93 9.55 34.22
N GLY A 210 -3.51 10.63 33.57
CA GLY A 210 -2.42 11.50 34.05
C GLY A 210 -2.70 12.16 35.40
N ILE A 211 -3.90 12.70 35.57
CA ILE A 211 -4.34 13.30 36.86
C ILE A 211 -4.38 12.24 37.97
N ALA A 212 -4.95 11.05 37.67
CA ALA A 212 -4.98 9.93 38.60
C ALA A 212 -3.57 9.49 39.01
N GLY A 213 -2.65 9.41 38.04
CA GLY A 213 -1.23 9.11 38.28
C GLY A 213 -0.57 10.12 39.23
N ALA A 214 -0.78 11.42 39.01
CA ALA A 214 -0.25 12.46 39.84
C ALA A 214 -0.78 12.37 41.30
N ILE A 215 -2.07 12.12 41.46
CA ILE A 215 -2.71 11.92 42.78
C ILE A 215 -2.12 10.73 43.53
N LEU A 216 -1.90 9.60 42.81
CA LEU A 216 -1.31 8.38 43.38
C LEU A 216 0.11 8.64 43.87
N ILE A 217 0.94 9.36 43.11
CA ILE A 217 2.30 9.70 43.51
C ILE A 217 2.29 10.57 44.77
N LEU A 218 1.46 11.59 44.79
CA LEU A 218 1.36 12.49 45.96
C LEU A 218 0.88 11.75 47.20
N ARG A 219 -0.09 10.86 47.08
CA ARG A 219 -0.55 10.01 48.17
C ARG A 219 0.51 9.02 48.64
N GLY A 220 1.19 8.38 47.71
CA GLY A 220 2.28 7.42 48.00
C GLY A 220 3.44 8.08 48.73
N GLN A 221 3.80 9.34 48.37
CA GLN A 221 4.82 10.12 49.08
C GLN A 221 4.42 10.46 50.51
N ARG A 222 3.15 10.83 50.74
CA ARG A 222 2.66 11.08 52.10
C ARG A 222 2.79 9.88 53.02
N HIS A 223 2.43 8.70 52.58
CA HIS A 223 2.56 7.46 53.35
C HIS A 223 4.02 7.01 53.59
N ARG A 224 4.98 7.62 52.91
CA ARG A 224 6.41 7.35 53.11
C ARG A 224 7.06 8.23 54.17
N VAL A 225 6.43 9.36 54.51
CA VAL A 225 6.95 10.37 55.44
C VAL A 225 6.31 10.27 56.82
N GLU A 226 5.18 9.60 56.95
CA GLU A 226 4.53 9.21 58.22
C GLU A 226 5.06 7.86 58.71
#